data_abb1029e28a00e94a636dd1ca68afff2
#
_entry.id   abb1029e28a00e94a636dd1ca68afff2
#
_cell.length_a   1.000
_cell.length_b   1.000
_cell.length_c   1.000
_cell.angle_alpha   90.00
_cell.angle_beta   90.00
_cell.angle_gamma   90.00
#
_symmetry.space_group_name_H-M   'P 1'
#
loop_
_entity.id
_entity.type
_entity.pdbx_description
1 polymer ?
#
loop_
_entity_poly.entity_id
_entity_poly.type
_entity_poly.pdbx_seq_one_letter_code
_entity_poly.pdbx_strand_id
1 'polypeptide(L)'
;MSGANTMEKFVQVQTVGQTFETKKGKFVALRDINLTIKKGEFIALIGHSGCGKSTLLNLIAGLTKPTDGVLLLEDREIAGPGPERAVVFQNHSLLPWLTCFENVYLAVERVFGTKEGKQKLRDRTAAAISLVGLDHASSKYPNEISGGMKQRVGIARALSM
;
A
#
# COMPACT_ATOMS: atom_id res chain seq x y z
N MET A 1 -6.97 -20.24 35.21
CA MET A 1 -6.13 -19.10 34.86
C MET A 1 -6.34 -18.85 33.38
N SER A 2 -7.15 -17.84 33.06
CA SER A 2 -7.63 -17.55 31.70
C SER A 2 -6.55 -16.75 30.98
N GLY A 3 -5.83 -17.39 30.09
CA GLY A 3 -4.99 -16.68 29.09
C GLY A 3 -5.90 -15.99 28.09
N ALA A 4 -6.27 -14.76 28.33
CA ALA A 4 -6.89 -13.93 27.31
C ALA A 4 -5.88 -13.81 26.16
N ASN A 5 -6.18 -14.51 25.07
CA ASN A 5 -5.50 -14.34 23.79
C ASN A 5 -5.82 -12.91 23.30
N THR A 6 -5.06 -11.93 23.75
CA THR A 6 -5.10 -10.55 23.26
C THR A 6 -4.58 -10.60 21.82
N MET A 7 -5.50 -10.86 20.87
CA MET A 7 -5.17 -10.76 19.45
C MET A 7 -4.59 -9.36 19.21
N GLU A 8 -3.32 -9.35 18.83
CA GLU A 8 -2.48 -8.18 18.73
C GLU A 8 -3.10 -7.17 17.74
N LYS A 9 -3.46 -6.00 18.23
CA LYS A 9 -4.00 -4.89 17.41
C LYS A 9 -2.90 -4.45 16.47
N PHE A 10 -3.12 -4.62 15.18
CA PHE A 10 -2.11 -4.30 14.17
C PHE A 10 -2.28 -2.89 13.63
N VAL A 11 -3.51 -2.53 13.19
CA VAL A 11 -3.85 -1.15 12.79
C VAL A 11 -4.98 -0.66 13.66
N GLN A 12 -4.88 0.55 14.17
CA GLN A 12 -5.93 1.22 14.92
C GLN A 12 -6.21 2.58 14.28
N VAL A 13 -7.47 2.82 13.97
CA VAL A 13 -8.01 4.10 13.52
C VAL A 13 -8.89 4.62 14.65
N GLN A 14 -8.54 5.75 15.25
CA GLN A 14 -9.19 6.27 16.45
C GLN A 14 -9.74 7.67 16.18
N THR A 15 -11.07 7.79 16.15
CA THR A 15 -11.81 9.05 15.96
C THR A 15 -11.33 9.86 14.74
N VAL A 16 -10.94 9.16 13.67
CA VAL A 16 -10.31 9.79 12.51
C VAL A 16 -11.34 10.55 11.67
N GLY A 17 -11.04 11.81 11.42
CA GLY A 17 -11.70 12.71 10.51
C GLY A 17 -10.78 13.15 9.37
N GLN A 18 -11.37 13.39 8.19
CA GLN A 18 -10.66 13.98 7.06
C GLN A 18 -11.51 15.02 6.36
N THR A 19 -11.04 16.24 6.38
CA THR A 19 -11.66 17.39 5.71
C THR A 19 -10.69 17.95 4.66
N PHE A 20 -11.17 18.14 3.44
CA PHE A 20 -10.42 18.77 2.36
C PHE A 20 -10.88 20.19 2.13
N GLU A 21 -9.94 21.11 1.96
CA GLU A 21 -10.20 22.46 1.48
C GLU A 21 -10.41 22.42 -0.04
N THR A 22 -11.55 22.93 -0.53
CA THR A 22 -11.85 22.98 -1.96
C THR A 22 -12.20 24.41 -2.36
N LYS A 23 -12.18 24.70 -3.65
CA LYS A 23 -12.61 26.02 -4.18
C LYS A 23 -14.06 26.38 -3.82
N LYS A 24 -14.90 25.39 -3.47
CA LYS A 24 -16.30 25.57 -3.07
C LYS A 24 -16.51 25.53 -1.56
N GLY A 25 -15.44 25.50 -0.77
CA GLY A 25 -15.49 25.39 0.70
C GLY A 25 -14.97 24.05 1.20
N LYS A 26 -15.20 23.76 2.48
CA LYS A 26 -14.75 22.55 3.15
C LYS A 26 -15.58 21.33 2.72
N PHE A 27 -14.90 20.23 2.39
CA PHE A 27 -15.52 18.94 2.09
C PHE A 27 -15.09 17.91 3.13
N VAL A 28 -16.03 17.43 3.94
CA VAL A 28 -15.78 16.38 4.95
C VAL A 28 -15.89 15.02 4.27
N ALA A 29 -14.77 14.36 4.06
CA ALA A 29 -14.69 13.04 3.44
C ALA A 29 -14.86 11.89 4.44
N LEU A 30 -14.35 12.06 5.68
CA LEU A 30 -14.49 11.10 6.77
C LEU A 30 -14.83 11.85 8.07
N ARG A 31 -15.63 11.23 8.92
CA ARG A 31 -16.00 11.76 10.22
C ARG A 31 -16.07 10.64 11.24
N ASP A 32 -15.34 10.81 12.35
CA ASP A 32 -15.34 9.92 13.52
C ASP A 32 -15.20 8.43 13.16
N ILE A 33 -14.22 8.10 12.31
CA ILE A 33 -13.96 6.71 11.91
C ILE A 33 -13.20 6.02 13.02
N ASN A 34 -13.76 4.89 13.47
CA ASN A 34 -13.15 4.01 14.45
C ASN A 34 -13.05 2.59 13.87
N LEU A 35 -11.84 2.04 13.75
CA LEU A 35 -11.58 0.72 13.20
C LEU A 35 -10.34 0.12 13.86
N THR A 36 -10.42 -1.16 14.22
CA THR A 36 -9.25 -1.93 14.64
C THR A 36 -9.08 -3.13 13.73
N ILE A 37 -7.89 -3.31 13.19
CA ILE A 37 -7.51 -4.44 12.35
C ILE A 37 -6.47 -5.27 13.11
N LYS A 38 -6.68 -6.56 13.17
CA LYS A 38 -5.78 -7.51 13.81
C LYS A 38 -4.70 -7.97 12.83
N LYS A 39 -3.58 -8.44 13.34
CA LYS A 39 -2.52 -9.01 12.51
C LYS A 39 -3.02 -10.23 11.72
N GLY A 40 -2.79 -10.24 10.41
CA GLY A 40 -3.24 -11.30 9.51
C GLY A 40 -4.72 -11.25 9.12
N GLU A 41 -5.47 -10.23 9.56
CA GLU A 41 -6.87 -10.07 9.21
C GLU A 41 -7.03 -9.55 7.78
N PHE A 42 -8.01 -10.07 7.07
CA PHE A 42 -8.43 -9.57 5.75
C PHE A 42 -9.68 -8.69 5.90
N ILE A 43 -9.57 -7.42 5.49
CA ILE A 43 -10.65 -6.44 5.60
C ILE A 43 -11.12 -6.01 4.21
N ALA A 44 -12.42 -6.05 3.97
CA ALA A 44 -13.06 -5.51 2.77
C ALA A 44 -13.84 -4.23 3.10
N LEU A 45 -13.51 -3.12 2.45
CA LEU A 45 -14.25 -1.86 2.53
C LEU A 45 -15.26 -1.80 1.39
N ILE A 46 -16.55 -1.87 1.72
CA ILE A 46 -17.66 -1.86 0.75
C ILE A 46 -18.45 -0.56 0.89
N GLY A 47 -18.89 0.00 -0.21
CA GLY A 47 -19.71 1.21 -0.25
C GLY A 47 -19.73 1.85 -1.64
N HIS A 48 -20.65 2.79 -1.87
CA HIS A 48 -20.79 3.52 -3.13
C HIS A 48 -19.55 4.37 -3.48
N SER A 49 -19.44 4.82 -4.72
CA SER A 49 -18.37 5.74 -5.13
C SER A 49 -18.44 7.05 -4.32
N GLY A 50 -17.27 7.56 -3.91
CA GLY A 50 -17.18 8.81 -3.16
C GLY A 50 -17.47 8.72 -1.66
N CYS A 51 -17.77 7.53 -1.08
CA CYS A 51 -18.04 7.39 0.37
C CYS A 51 -16.75 7.36 1.26
N GLY A 52 -15.58 7.67 0.73
CA GLY A 52 -14.37 7.85 1.54
C GLY A 52 -13.44 6.62 1.63
N LYS A 53 -13.73 5.47 0.97
CA LYS A 53 -12.88 4.26 1.04
C LYS A 53 -11.41 4.52 0.68
N SER A 54 -11.18 5.17 -0.45
CA SER A 54 -9.81 5.50 -0.90
C SER A 54 -9.14 6.52 0.02
N THR A 55 -9.91 7.43 0.61
CA THR A 55 -9.41 8.38 1.62
C THR A 55 -8.91 7.62 2.85
N LEU A 56 -9.70 6.69 3.39
CA LEU A 56 -9.30 5.88 4.53
C LEU A 56 -8.07 5.02 4.23
N LEU A 57 -8.01 4.39 3.04
CA LEU A 57 -6.83 3.62 2.61
C LEU A 57 -5.58 4.49 2.52
N ASN A 58 -5.68 5.71 1.98
CA ASN A 58 -4.55 6.65 1.90
C ASN A 58 -4.07 7.09 3.29
N LEU A 59 -4.97 7.26 4.25
CA LEU A 59 -4.63 7.57 5.64
C LEU A 59 -3.89 6.39 6.29
N ILE A 60 -4.40 5.16 6.15
CA ILE A 60 -3.75 3.95 6.68
C ILE A 60 -2.39 3.73 6.03
N ALA A 61 -2.26 4.00 4.73
CA ALA A 61 -0.98 3.92 4.01
C ALA A 61 0.02 5.02 4.42
N GLY A 62 -0.44 6.05 5.13
CA GLY A 62 0.39 7.21 5.52
C GLY A 62 0.66 8.18 4.38
N LEU A 63 -0.09 8.09 3.26
CA LEU A 63 0.04 8.99 2.11
C LEU A 63 -0.60 10.36 2.38
N THR A 64 -1.52 10.43 3.33
CA THR A 64 -2.19 11.64 3.79
C THR A 64 -2.26 11.61 5.31
N LYS A 65 -2.14 12.76 5.96
CA LYS A 65 -2.36 12.88 7.40
C LYS A 65 -3.83 13.16 7.68
N PRO A 66 -4.42 12.63 8.75
CA PRO A 66 -5.80 12.94 9.13
C PRO A 66 -5.93 14.40 9.57
N THR A 67 -7.12 14.99 9.43
CA THR A 67 -7.45 16.30 9.99
C THR A 67 -7.68 16.20 11.49
N ASP A 68 -8.32 15.11 11.92
CA ASP A 68 -8.66 14.83 13.32
C ASP A 68 -8.40 13.34 13.62
N GLY A 69 -8.14 13.03 14.90
CA GLY A 69 -7.90 11.68 15.36
C GLY A 69 -6.50 11.18 15.07
N VAL A 70 -6.26 9.89 15.27
CA VAL A 70 -4.94 9.26 15.12
C VAL A 70 -5.04 7.88 14.47
N LEU A 71 -4.02 7.53 13.68
CA LEU A 71 -3.84 6.18 13.14
C LEU A 71 -2.56 5.59 13.73
N LEU A 72 -2.68 4.36 14.23
CA LEU A 72 -1.57 3.63 14.83
C LEU A 72 -1.32 2.33 14.06
N LEU A 73 -0.06 1.98 13.90
CA LEU A 73 0.42 0.67 13.45
C LEU A 73 1.31 0.08 14.54
N GLU A 74 0.93 -1.08 15.09
CA GLU A 74 1.64 -1.69 16.23
C GLU A 74 1.93 -0.68 17.35
N ASP A 75 0.87 0.05 17.76
CA ASP A 75 0.86 1.11 18.79
C ASP A 75 1.77 2.32 18.50
N ARG A 76 2.31 2.47 17.28
CA ARG A 76 3.07 3.64 16.84
C ARG A 76 2.28 4.47 15.86
N GLU A 77 2.29 5.78 16.02
CA GLU A 77 1.59 6.69 15.11
C GLU A 77 2.12 6.59 13.67
N ILE A 78 1.21 6.54 12.71
CA ILE A 78 1.51 6.55 11.28
C ILE A 78 1.88 7.98 10.87
N ALA A 79 3.17 8.30 10.92
CA ALA A 79 3.67 9.63 10.57
C ALA A 79 3.79 9.88 9.06
N GLY A 80 3.85 8.81 8.25
CA GLY A 80 4.02 8.86 6.79
C GLY A 80 4.09 7.49 6.16
N PRO A 81 4.36 7.39 4.83
CA PRO A 81 4.52 6.12 4.14
C PRO A 81 5.67 5.29 4.72
N GLY A 82 5.49 3.97 4.75
CA GLY A 82 6.51 3.05 5.25
C GLY A 82 6.49 1.71 4.51
N PRO A 83 7.61 0.96 4.49
CA PRO A 83 7.72 -0.31 3.77
C PRO A 83 6.81 -1.41 4.34
N GLU A 84 6.36 -1.25 5.57
CA GLU A 84 5.42 -2.16 6.25
C GLU A 84 3.97 -2.02 5.75
N ARG A 85 3.69 -1.04 4.89
CA ARG A 85 2.36 -0.74 4.33
C ARG A 85 2.41 -0.54 2.82
N ALA A 86 2.55 -1.63 2.09
CA ALA A 86 2.55 -1.61 0.63
C ALA A 86 1.14 -1.30 0.09
N VAL A 87 1.06 -0.49 -0.96
CA VAL A 87 -0.20 -0.11 -1.63
C VAL A 87 -0.18 -0.54 -3.09
N VAL A 88 -1.23 -1.22 -3.52
CA VAL A 88 -1.51 -1.49 -4.93
C VAL A 88 -2.57 -0.51 -5.42
N PHE A 89 -2.17 0.43 -6.27
CA PHE A 89 -3.07 1.46 -6.79
C PHE A 89 -3.94 0.95 -7.93
N GLN A 90 -5.16 1.48 -8.03
CA GLN A 90 -6.09 1.16 -9.09
C GLN A 90 -5.57 1.55 -10.50
N ASN A 91 -4.83 2.64 -10.61
CA ASN A 91 -4.24 3.13 -11.85
C ASN A 91 -2.84 2.55 -12.15
N HIS A 92 -2.46 1.44 -11.50
CA HIS A 92 -1.20 0.71 -11.60
C HIS A 92 0.05 1.49 -11.17
N SER A 93 0.12 2.81 -11.36
CA SER A 93 1.23 3.72 -10.98
C SER A 93 2.62 3.18 -11.38
N LEU A 94 2.73 2.64 -12.60
CA LEU A 94 4.00 2.19 -13.17
C LEU A 94 4.71 3.38 -13.82
N LEU A 95 6.03 3.42 -13.68
CA LEU A 95 6.89 4.38 -14.36
C LEU A 95 7.03 3.94 -15.83
N PRO A 96 6.56 4.74 -16.81
CA PRO A 96 6.45 4.29 -18.20
C PRO A 96 7.80 4.13 -18.91
N TRP A 97 8.86 4.73 -18.38
CA TRP A 97 10.24 4.65 -18.88
C TRP A 97 11.04 3.51 -18.28
N LEU A 98 10.48 2.73 -17.37
CA LEU A 98 11.07 1.56 -16.76
C LEU A 98 10.37 0.30 -17.25
N THR A 99 11.12 -0.78 -17.44
CA THR A 99 10.58 -2.12 -17.73
C THR A 99 9.76 -2.66 -16.54
N CYS A 100 9.05 -3.75 -16.73
CA CYS A 100 8.35 -4.44 -15.64
C CYS A 100 9.30 -4.81 -14.49
N PHE A 101 10.48 -5.34 -14.84
CA PHE A 101 11.51 -5.68 -13.87
C PHE A 101 11.99 -4.45 -13.09
N GLU A 102 12.33 -3.38 -13.78
CA GLU A 102 12.85 -2.17 -13.17
C GLU A 102 11.82 -1.47 -12.28
N ASN A 103 10.53 -1.52 -12.65
CA ASN A 103 9.44 -1.01 -11.81
C ASN A 103 9.36 -1.74 -10.45
N VAL A 104 9.62 -3.05 -10.41
CA VAL A 104 9.67 -3.84 -9.17
C VAL A 104 11.01 -3.63 -8.47
N TYR A 105 12.12 -3.66 -9.21
CA TYR A 105 13.47 -3.48 -8.68
C TYR A 105 13.63 -2.17 -7.91
N LEU A 106 13.04 -1.09 -8.38
CA LEU A 106 13.08 0.22 -7.70
C LEU A 106 12.54 0.16 -6.27
N ALA A 107 11.46 -0.60 -6.04
CA ALA A 107 10.90 -0.78 -4.71
C ALA A 107 11.80 -1.66 -3.83
N VAL A 108 12.30 -2.76 -4.38
CA VAL A 108 13.25 -3.65 -3.70
C VAL A 108 14.51 -2.90 -3.29
N GLU A 109 15.09 -2.11 -4.22
CA GLU A 109 16.28 -1.31 -3.96
C GLU A 109 16.03 -0.25 -2.87
N ARG A 110 14.86 0.39 -2.88
CA ARG A 110 14.51 1.38 -1.86
C ARG A 110 14.44 0.78 -0.45
N VAL A 111 13.95 -0.45 -0.31
CA VAL A 111 13.77 -1.11 1.00
C VAL A 111 15.04 -1.83 1.47
N PHE A 112 15.75 -2.49 0.56
CA PHE A 112 16.86 -3.39 0.90
C PHE A 112 18.23 -2.93 0.40
N GLY A 113 18.29 -1.88 -0.43
CA GLY A 113 19.52 -1.47 -1.11
C GLY A 113 20.68 -1.10 -0.19
N THR A 114 20.41 -0.66 1.06
CA THR A 114 21.44 -0.41 2.07
C THR A 114 21.88 -1.66 2.83
N LYS A 115 21.11 -2.75 2.73
CA LYS A 115 21.29 -3.98 3.53
C LYS A 115 21.78 -5.16 2.69
N GLU A 116 21.49 -5.16 1.40
CA GLU A 116 21.73 -6.31 0.52
C GLU A 116 22.52 -5.91 -0.73
N GLY A 117 23.37 -6.83 -1.23
CA GLY A 117 24.11 -6.63 -2.48
C GLY A 117 23.21 -6.70 -3.72
N LYS A 118 23.68 -6.08 -4.82
CA LYS A 118 22.91 -5.96 -6.08
C LYS A 118 22.35 -7.29 -6.60
N GLN A 119 23.10 -8.38 -6.49
CA GLN A 119 22.63 -9.69 -6.97
C GLN A 119 21.41 -10.13 -6.18
N LYS A 120 21.40 -10.02 -4.88
CA LYS A 120 20.29 -10.40 -4.01
C LYS A 120 19.03 -9.56 -4.27
N LEU A 121 19.20 -8.26 -4.55
CA LEU A 121 18.09 -7.39 -4.96
C LEU A 121 17.47 -7.84 -6.27
N ARG A 122 18.30 -8.25 -7.26
CA ARG A 122 17.82 -8.79 -8.53
C ARG A 122 17.09 -10.11 -8.34
N ASP A 123 17.59 -10.99 -7.49
CA ASP A 123 16.97 -12.29 -7.21
C ASP A 123 15.60 -12.11 -6.53
N ARG A 124 15.46 -11.20 -5.57
CA ARG A 124 14.17 -10.82 -4.98
C ARG A 124 13.19 -10.29 -6.03
N THR A 125 13.68 -9.43 -6.91
CA THR A 125 12.87 -8.86 -7.98
C THR A 125 12.38 -9.93 -8.94
N ALA A 126 13.26 -10.82 -9.37
CA ALA A 126 12.91 -11.94 -10.24
C ALA A 126 11.89 -12.87 -9.58
N ALA A 127 12.08 -13.21 -8.31
CA ALA A 127 11.14 -14.04 -7.55
C ALA A 127 9.74 -13.39 -7.46
N ALA A 128 9.66 -12.07 -7.23
CA ALA A 128 8.38 -11.35 -7.18
C ALA A 128 7.68 -11.31 -8.56
N ILE A 129 8.42 -11.14 -9.65
CA ILE A 129 7.92 -11.19 -11.03
C ILE A 129 7.40 -12.59 -11.36
N SER A 130 8.14 -13.63 -10.99
CA SER A 130 7.77 -15.02 -11.21
C SER A 130 6.51 -15.40 -10.42
N LEU A 131 6.38 -14.92 -9.17
CA LEU A 131 5.22 -15.17 -8.33
C LEU A 131 3.90 -14.68 -8.97
N VAL A 132 3.94 -13.63 -9.79
CA VAL A 132 2.77 -13.11 -10.51
C VAL A 132 2.68 -13.62 -11.96
N GLY A 133 3.55 -14.56 -12.38
CA GLY A 133 3.56 -15.18 -13.70
C GLY A 133 3.92 -14.21 -14.83
N LEU A 134 4.88 -13.32 -14.61
CA LEU A 134 5.29 -12.29 -15.59
C LEU A 134 6.73 -12.42 -16.08
N ASP A 135 7.37 -13.59 -15.94
CA ASP A 135 8.74 -13.84 -16.41
C ASP A 135 8.92 -13.48 -17.90
N HIS A 136 7.95 -13.86 -18.73
CA HIS A 136 7.92 -13.62 -20.18
C HIS A 136 7.78 -12.12 -20.55
N ALA A 137 7.40 -11.28 -19.62
CA ALA A 137 7.20 -9.84 -19.80
C ALA A 137 8.15 -8.99 -18.98
N SER A 138 9.11 -9.58 -18.30
CA SER A 138 10.04 -8.94 -17.37
C SER A 138 10.78 -7.74 -18.01
N SER A 139 11.20 -7.86 -19.26
CA SER A 139 11.91 -6.83 -20.03
C SER A 139 11.01 -5.86 -20.79
N LYS A 140 9.67 -6.05 -20.76
CA LYS A 140 8.73 -5.17 -21.47
C LYS A 140 8.44 -3.89 -20.70
N TYR A 141 8.14 -2.83 -21.43
CA TYR A 141 7.67 -1.56 -20.87
C TYR A 141 6.16 -1.58 -20.60
N PRO A 142 5.64 -0.69 -19.74
CA PRO A 142 4.21 -0.61 -19.44
C PRO A 142 3.29 -0.44 -20.65
N ASN A 143 3.73 0.24 -21.72
CA ASN A 143 2.96 0.42 -22.94
C ASN A 143 2.86 -0.84 -23.82
N GLU A 144 3.70 -1.85 -23.56
CA GLU A 144 3.76 -3.11 -24.32
C GLU A 144 2.96 -4.25 -23.66
N ILE A 145 2.33 -3.98 -22.51
CA ILE A 145 1.62 -4.99 -21.72
C ILE A 145 0.16 -4.61 -21.48
N SER A 146 -0.69 -5.60 -21.26
CA SER A 146 -2.11 -5.39 -20.97
C SER A 146 -2.36 -4.74 -19.59
N GLY A 147 -3.55 -4.18 -19.38
CA GLY A 147 -3.95 -3.61 -18.09
C GLY A 147 -3.85 -4.62 -16.94
N GLY A 148 -4.27 -5.86 -17.16
CA GLY A 148 -4.15 -6.92 -16.16
C GLY A 148 -2.69 -7.28 -15.83
N MET A 149 -1.78 -7.21 -16.82
CA MET A 149 -0.34 -7.38 -16.56
C MET A 149 0.23 -6.21 -15.78
N LYS A 150 -0.17 -4.97 -16.10
CA LYS A 150 0.22 -3.78 -15.32
C LYS A 150 -0.19 -3.92 -13.85
N GLN A 151 -1.41 -4.41 -13.60
CA GLN A 151 -1.89 -4.66 -12.24
C GLN A 151 -1.02 -5.70 -11.52
N ARG A 152 -0.66 -6.79 -12.20
CA ARG A 152 0.24 -7.82 -11.64
C ARG A 152 1.63 -7.29 -11.35
N VAL A 153 2.19 -6.39 -12.17
CA VAL A 153 3.46 -5.71 -11.85
C VAL A 153 3.33 -4.86 -10.57
N GLY A 154 2.20 -4.14 -10.40
CA GLY A 154 1.91 -3.42 -9.16
C GLY A 154 1.82 -4.32 -7.93
N ILE A 155 1.22 -5.50 -8.08
CA ILE A 155 1.15 -6.53 -7.02
C ILE A 155 2.56 -7.07 -6.72
N ALA A 156 3.35 -7.42 -7.74
CA ALA A 156 4.73 -7.88 -7.57
C ALA A 156 5.57 -6.85 -6.79
N ARG A 157 5.42 -5.57 -7.13
CA ARG A 157 6.08 -4.46 -6.42
C ARG A 157 5.71 -4.43 -4.93
N ALA A 158 4.43 -4.61 -4.60
CA ALA A 158 3.98 -4.64 -3.21
C ALA A 158 4.47 -5.87 -2.44
N LEU A 159 4.48 -7.04 -3.10
CA LEU A 159 4.92 -8.31 -2.49
C LEU A 159 6.44 -8.42 -2.34
N SER A 160 7.20 -7.60 -3.04
CA SER A 160 8.67 -7.62 -3.03
C SER A 160 9.29 -6.86 -1.86
N MET A 161 8.50 -6.05 -1.17
CA MET A 161 8.89 -5.23 -0.01
C MET A 161 8.57 -5.95 1.29
#